data_95d1a0f6b5091d455c0ebd4f7b909f95
#
_entry.id   95d1a0f6b5091d455c0ebd4f7b909f95
#
_cell.length_a   1.000
_cell.length_b   1.000
_cell.length_c   1.000
_cell.angle_alpha   90.00
_cell.angle_beta   90.00
_cell.angle_gamma   90.00
#
_symmetry.space_group_name_H-M   'P 1'
#
loop_
_entity.id
_entity.type
_entity.pdbx_description
1 polymer ?
#
loop_
_entity_poly.entity_id
_entity_poly.type
_entity_poly.pdbx_seq_one_letter_code
_entity_poly.pdbx_strand_id
1 'polypeptide(L)'
;MAKRDLYEDLCKYWEFMLGPLPRRAEFKQALEGQVTPEDLAVFFQVSFSGRTTLKKLEKKAKLPAEELTERLERLVTDAFLLAYDTSEGPTYERLDVIYHAEHQIRRTGDTSRHIFYAEFFDELTEQLGTAGLPFKTAGFRVLPVEETVTGESQTRTIALDAEIPDRRQAIPFDVVSEIVKREEAWIAVSDCYCRKAKRLIGKGCEHPLEVCFVFNEFAQGLVKRGVGRKIDYDEAMQILRECEEAGLVHHIDNCVEDARTLCNCCSCACSPLRISELRQERGQPSVIAPSRYVVKHDTAKCTHREDCVSRCPTHARSIRNGRVVMDPALCEGCGLCVTACTQGANRLIPRKHPPKVPQTCGRLYGKMGREALLGMAKNKILRR
;
A
#
# COMPACT_ATOMS: atom_id res chain seq x y z
N MET A 1 41.67 8.85 11.60
CA MET A 1 40.56 8.44 10.71
C MET A 1 39.28 8.95 11.31
N ALA A 2 38.48 9.71 10.56
CA ALA A 2 37.18 10.15 11.05
C ALA A 2 36.31 8.93 11.38
N LYS A 3 35.63 8.93 12.55
CA LYS A 3 34.72 7.87 12.97
C LYS A 3 33.61 7.78 11.90
N ARG A 4 33.32 6.59 11.42
CA ARG A 4 32.26 6.35 10.40
C ARG A 4 30.89 6.81 10.95
N ASP A 5 30.19 7.65 10.21
CA ASP A 5 28.87 8.15 10.56
C ASP A 5 27.79 7.18 10.07
N LEU A 6 27.30 6.32 10.97
CA LEU A 6 26.31 5.28 10.63
C LEU A 6 24.92 5.86 10.32
N TYR A 7 24.57 7.03 10.82
CA TYR A 7 23.32 7.70 10.46
C TYR A 7 23.37 8.21 9.03
N GLU A 8 24.53 8.77 8.63
CA GLU A 8 24.79 9.16 7.24
C GLU A 8 24.71 7.95 6.31
N ASP A 9 25.25 6.82 6.71
CA ASP A 9 25.20 5.57 5.94
C ASP A 9 23.74 5.05 5.83
N LEU A 10 22.93 5.18 6.88
CA LEU A 10 21.51 4.79 6.85
C LEU A 10 20.72 5.68 5.91
N CYS A 11 20.92 7.00 5.95
CA CYS A 11 20.27 7.91 5.00
C CYS A 11 20.65 7.54 3.56
N LYS A 12 21.93 7.31 3.26
CA LYS A 12 22.41 6.87 1.93
C LYS A 12 21.81 5.53 1.49
N TYR A 13 21.65 4.59 2.43
CA TYR A 13 21.01 3.31 2.16
C TYR A 13 19.56 3.49 1.69
N TRP A 14 18.77 4.31 2.37
CA TRP A 14 17.39 4.57 2.01
C TRP A 14 17.27 5.43 0.75
N GLU A 15 18.17 6.41 0.55
CA GLU A 15 18.27 7.19 -0.69
C GLU A 15 18.58 6.34 -1.91
N PHE A 16 19.40 5.29 -1.74
CA PHE A 16 19.66 4.33 -2.82
C PHE A 16 18.39 3.60 -3.27
N MET A 17 17.46 3.36 -2.34
CA MET A 17 16.21 2.64 -2.63
C MET A 17 15.15 3.52 -3.29
N LEU A 18 15.00 4.76 -2.87
CA LEU A 18 13.86 5.63 -3.21
C LEU A 18 14.24 6.98 -3.80
N GLY A 19 15.51 7.31 -3.90
CA GLY A 19 16.01 8.64 -4.26
C GLY A 19 16.24 9.54 -3.04
N PRO A 20 16.56 10.82 -3.24
CA PRO A 20 16.88 11.75 -2.16
C PRO A 20 15.79 11.79 -1.09
N LEU A 21 16.17 11.78 0.19
CA LEU A 21 15.22 11.91 1.29
C LEU A 21 14.80 13.38 1.45
N PRO A 22 13.49 13.68 1.54
CA PRO A 22 13.04 15.02 1.91
C PRO A 22 13.50 15.34 3.34
N ARG A 23 13.73 16.62 3.64
CA ARG A 23 14.14 17.11 4.97
C ARG A 23 15.32 16.32 5.57
N ARG A 24 16.27 15.97 4.73
CA ARG A 24 17.34 14.99 5.03
C ARG A 24 18.11 15.29 6.32
N ALA A 25 18.45 16.55 6.58
CA ALA A 25 19.19 16.93 7.79
C ALA A 25 18.37 16.72 9.07
N GLU A 26 17.11 17.14 9.04
CA GLU A 26 16.16 16.96 10.16
C GLU A 26 15.83 15.49 10.36
N PHE A 27 15.71 14.72 9.26
CA PHE A 27 15.50 13.29 9.30
C PHE A 27 16.67 12.56 9.98
N LYS A 28 17.91 12.92 9.63
CA LYS A 28 19.11 12.39 10.32
C LYS A 28 19.08 12.71 11.81
N GLN A 29 18.77 13.95 12.17
CA GLN A 29 18.64 14.35 13.58
C GLN A 29 17.54 13.56 14.31
N ALA A 30 16.41 13.29 13.66
CA ALA A 30 15.35 12.46 14.24
C ALA A 30 15.83 11.03 14.51
N LEU A 31 16.65 10.45 13.61
CA LEU A 31 17.26 9.13 13.79
C LEU A 31 18.23 9.08 14.98
N GLU A 32 19.01 10.13 15.19
CA GLU A 32 19.96 10.23 16.32
C GLU A 32 19.25 10.16 17.69
N GLY A 33 17.99 10.58 17.74
CA GLY A 33 17.13 10.46 18.93
C GLY A 33 16.38 9.11 19.05
N GLN A 34 16.50 8.19 18.09
CA GLN A 34 15.71 6.95 18.03
C GLN A 34 16.55 5.67 18.11
N VAL A 35 17.74 5.68 17.55
CA VAL A 35 18.57 4.47 17.41
C VAL A 35 20.01 4.81 17.74
N THR A 36 20.71 3.92 18.44
CA THR A 36 22.12 4.13 18.78
C THR A 36 23.05 3.74 17.63
N PRO A 37 24.28 4.30 17.56
CA PRO A 37 25.26 3.86 16.57
C PRO A 37 25.60 2.36 16.68
N GLU A 38 25.57 1.82 17.90
CA GLU A 38 25.80 0.40 18.16
C GLU A 38 24.67 -0.47 17.58
N ASP A 39 23.42 -0.05 17.68
CA ASP A 39 22.28 -0.75 17.06
C ASP A 39 22.35 -0.66 15.54
N LEU A 40 22.74 0.49 14.98
CA LEU A 40 22.99 0.64 13.54
C LEU A 40 24.13 -0.25 13.05
N ALA A 41 25.17 -0.49 13.86
CA ALA A 41 26.20 -1.43 13.52
C ALA A 41 25.65 -2.87 13.35
N VAL A 42 24.67 -3.27 14.17
CA VAL A 42 23.95 -4.55 14.01
C VAL A 42 23.02 -4.52 12.79
N PHE A 43 22.27 -3.43 12.57
CA PHE A 43 21.44 -3.25 11.39
C PHE A 43 22.22 -3.48 10.10
N PHE A 44 23.42 -2.92 9.98
CA PHE A 44 24.25 -3.07 8.77
C PHE A 44 24.84 -4.47 8.58
N GLN A 45 24.74 -5.37 9.57
CA GLN A 45 25.14 -6.78 9.43
C GLN A 45 24.03 -7.66 8.85
N VAL A 46 22.77 -7.22 8.94
CA VAL A 46 21.64 -7.86 8.24
C VAL A 46 21.86 -7.71 6.73
N SER A 47 21.50 -8.70 5.95
CA SER A 47 21.68 -8.67 4.49
C SER A 47 20.98 -7.47 3.85
N PHE A 48 21.56 -6.90 2.81
CA PHE A 48 20.93 -5.87 1.99
C PHE A 48 19.68 -6.40 1.28
N SER A 49 19.70 -7.66 0.86
CA SER A 49 18.59 -8.32 0.20
C SER A 49 18.28 -9.64 0.91
N GLY A 50 17.01 -9.80 1.28
CA GLY A 50 16.50 -11.01 1.92
C GLY A 50 16.85 -11.16 3.39
N ARG A 51 16.43 -12.29 3.95
CA ARG A 51 16.47 -12.57 5.38
C ARG A 51 17.84 -13.04 5.85
N THR A 52 18.23 -12.65 7.06
CA THR A 52 19.47 -13.10 7.74
C THR A 52 19.07 -13.84 9.03
N THR A 53 19.58 -15.07 9.21
CA THR A 53 19.32 -15.85 10.43
C THR A 53 20.07 -15.28 11.64
N LEU A 54 19.50 -15.43 12.85
CA LEU A 54 20.18 -15.08 14.10
C LEU A 54 21.57 -15.70 14.18
N LYS A 55 21.70 -16.99 13.88
CA LYS A 55 22.98 -17.72 13.86
C LYS A 55 24.08 -17.06 12.97
N LYS A 56 23.68 -16.45 11.84
CA LYS A 56 24.62 -15.67 11.00
C LYS A 56 24.99 -14.34 11.64
N LEU A 57 24.07 -13.69 12.33
CA LEU A 57 24.31 -12.44 13.04
C LEU A 57 25.23 -12.65 14.24
N GLU A 58 25.04 -13.69 15.03
CA GLU A 58 25.93 -14.09 16.15
C GLU A 58 27.38 -14.22 15.68
N LYS A 59 27.62 -14.88 14.54
CA LYS A 59 28.96 -15.04 13.97
C LYS A 59 29.57 -13.72 13.49
N LYS A 60 28.76 -12.78 13.02
CA LYS A 60 29.24 -11.49 12.46
C LYS A 60 29.41 -10.42 13.52
N ALA A 61 28.45 -10.32 14.46
CA ALA A 61 28.36 -9.22 15.42
C ALA A 61 29.51 -9.23 16.44
N LYS A 62 30.00 -10.44 16.78
CA LYS A 62 31.03 -10.60 17.84
C LYS A 62 30.59 -9.96 19.18
N LEU A 63 29.31 -10.01 19.46
CA LEU A 63 28.64 -9.52 20.67
C LEU A 63 28.23 -10.71 21.53
N PRO A 64 28.06 -10.55 22.85
CA PRO A 64 27.38 -11.52 23.68
C PRO A 64 25.95 -11.77 23.14
N ALA A 65 25.46 -13.01 23.21
CA ALA A 65 24.17 -13.39 22.63
C ALA A 65 23.00 -12.54 23.20
N GLU A 66 23.02 -12.27 24.49
CA GLU A 66 22.01 -11.47 25.17
C GLU A 66 22.01 -10.02 24.63
N GLU A 67 23.17 -9.39 24.55
CA GLU A 67 23.31 -8.02 24.01
C GLU A 67 22.86 -7.93 22.54
N LEU A 68 23.23 -8.92 21.72
CA LEU A 68 22.77 -8.97 20.32
C LEU A 68 21.24 -9.07 20.24
N THR A 69 20.62 -9.90 21.06
CA THR A 69 19.19 -10.07 21.12
C THR A 69 18.47 -8.78 21.50
N GLU A 70 18.91 -8.10 22.55
CA GLU A 70 18.37 -6.80 22.97
C GLU A 70 18.46 -5.75 21.86
N ARG A 71 19.60 -5.67 21.14
CA ARG A 71 19.76 -4.73 20.02
C ARG A 71 18.83 -5.04 18.85
N LEU A 72 18.68 -6.33 18.51
CA LEU A 72 17.75 -6.77 17.47
C LEU A 72 16.29 -6.47 17.87
N GLU A 73 15.91 -6.67 19.12
CA GLU A 73 14.57 -6.36 19.62
C GLU A 73 14.28 -4.85 19.54
N ARG A 74 15.23 -3.97 19.91
CA ARG A 74 15.07 -2.51 19.73
C ARG A 74 14.87 -2.15 18.26
N LEU A 75 15.71 -2.68 17.37
CA LEU A 75 15.62 -2.44 15.93
C LEU A 75 14.29 -2.93 15.33
N VAL A 76 13.76 -4.04 15.82
CA VAL A 76 12.42 -4.55 15.41
C VAL A 76 11.31 -3.67 15.98
N THR A 77 11.39 -3.27 17.25
CA THR A 77 10.40 -2.43 17.91
C THR A 77 10.26 -1.07 17.25
N ASP A 78 11.36 -0.47 16.80
CA ASP A 78 11.38 0.84 16.14
C ASP A 78 11.29 0.74 14.60
N ALA A 79 10.95 -0.45 14.09
CA ALA A 79 10.73 -0.72 12.66
C ALA A 79 11.92 -0.37 11.74
N PHE A 80 13.14 -0.66 12.19
CA PHE A 80 14.31 -0.74 11.33
C PHE A 80 14.46 -2.15 10.72
N LEU A 81 14.03 -3.16 11.47
CA LEU A 81 14.03 -4.56 11.05
C LEU A 81 12.64 -5.17 11.17
N LEU A 82 12.37 -6.15 10.33
CA LEU A 82 11.27 -7.09 10.50
C LEU A 82 11.85 -8.45 10.95
N ALA A 83 11.27 -9.04 11.98
CA ALA A 83 11.62 -10.38 12.46
C ALA A 83 10.57 -11.38 11.98
N TYR A 84 11.05 -12.58 11.63
CA TYR A 84 10.24 -13.71 11.23
C TYR A 84 10.62 -14.91 12.06
N ASP A 85 9.66 -15.57 12.68
CA ASP A 85 9.87 -16.83 13.38
C ASP A 85 9.86 -17.99 12.37
N THR A 86 10.91 -18.76 12.35
CA THR A 86 11.04 -19.96 11.50
C THR A 86 11.37 -21.19 12.33
N SER A 87 11.20 -22.36 11.76
CA SER A 87 11.57 -23.64 12.42
C SER A 87 13.07 -23.74 12.79
N GLU A 88 13.91 -22.94 12.11
CA GLU A 88 15.35 -22.88 12.38
C GLU A 88 15.77 -21.72 13.30
N GLY A 89 14.79 -21.02 13.88
CA GLY A 89 14.97 -19.84 14.70
C GLY A 89 14.65 -18.52 13.97
N PRO A 90 14.78 -17.38 14.66
CA PRO A 90 14.39 -16.09 14.09
C PRO A 90 15.30 -15.65 12.95
N THR A 91 14.68 -14.99 11.96
CA THR A 91 15.35 -14.34 10.85
C THR A 91 14.95 -12.88 10.78
N TYR A 92 15.84 -12.05 10.23
CA TYR A 92 15.67 -10.59 10.19
C TYR A 92 15.84 -10.07 8.78
N GLU A 93 15.03 -9.08 8.42
CA GLU A 93 15.05 -8.37 7.13
C GLU A 93 15.09 -6.86 7.40
N ARG A 94 15.84 -6.10 6.61
CA ARG A 94 15.86 -4.63 6.72
C ARG A 94 14.57 -4.05 6.16
N LEU A 95 13.96 -3.14 6.88
CA LEU A 95 12.84 -2.35 6.40
C LEU A 95 13.34 -1.10 5.65
N ASP A 96 12.57 -0.67 4.66
CA ASP A 96 12.81 0.59 3.99
C ASP A 96 12.25 1.79 4.79
N VAL A 97 12.55 3.00 4.32
CA VAL A 97 12.15 4.23 4.99
C VAL A 97 10.63 4.43 5.02
N ILE A 98 9.89 3.88 4.06
CA ILE A 98 8.41 4.00 4.04
C ILE A 98 7.83 3.21 5.21
N TYR A 99 8.24 1.93 5.38
CA TYR A 99 7.81 1.10 6.52
C TYR A 99 8.23 1.69 7.87
N HIS A 100 9.42 2.27 7.94
CA HIS A 100 9.87 2.96 9.14
C HIS A 100 8.99 4.18 9.45
N ALA A 101 8.77 5.07 8.48
CA ALA A 101 7.94 6.27 8.65
C ALA A 101 6.49 5.94 8.98
N GLU A 102 5.88 4.95 8.30
CA GLU A 102 4.50 4.55 8.59
C GLU A 102 4.34 3.96 9.99
N HIS A 103 5.35 3.25 10.52
CA HIS A 103 5.35 2.80 11.89
C HIS A 103 5.40 3.97 12.87
N GLN A 104 6.28 4.96 12.64
CA GLN A 104 6.38 6.15 13.50
C GLN A 104 5.07 6.95 13.49
N ILE A 105 4.40 7.07 12.35
CA ILE A 105 3.08 7.73 12.22
C ILE A 105 1.99 6.98 13.00
N ARG A 106 2.03 5.63 13.01
CA ARG A 106 1.02 4.82 13.73
C ARG A 106 1.19 4.81 15.22
N ARG A 107 2.39 5.00 15.75
CA ARG A 107 2.64 5.00 17.21
C ARG A 107 1.77 6.02 17.95
N THR A 108 1.65 5.85 19.25
CA THR A 108 1.05 6.81 20.18
C THR A 108 2.16 7.44 21.03
N GLY A 109 1.93 8.62 21.59
CA GLY A 109 2.84 9.28 22.52
C GLY A 109 3.43 10.58 21.94
N ASP A 110 4.69 10.61 21.53
CA ASP A 110 5.40 11.83 21.12
C ASP A 110 4.79 12.49 19.87
N THR A 111 3.97 13.53 20.09
CA THR A 111 3.26 14.23 19.01
C THR A 111 4.20 14.96 18.07
N SER A 112 5.32 15.51 18.56
CA SER A 112 6.28 16.26 17.72
C SER A 112 6.97 15.32 16.72
N ARG A 113 7.34 14.13 17.16
CA ARG A 113 7.90 13.08 16.28
C ARG A 113 6.87 12.62 15.25
N HIS A 114 5.62 12.41 15.64
CA HIS A 114 4.57 11.99 14.72
C HIS A 114 4.31 13.05 13.64
N ILE A 115 4.28 14.32 13.99
CA ILE A 115 4.13 15.43 13.04
C ILE A 115 5.31 15.46 12.07
N PHE A 116 6.54 15.35 12.57
CA PHE A 116 7.74 15.29 11.72
C PHE A 116 7.65 14.18 10.68
N TYR A 117 7.32 12.94 11.11
CA TYR A 117 7.19 11.83 10.17
C TYR A 117 6.00 11.97 9.23
N ALA A 118 4.92 12.62 9.65
CA ALA A 118 3.77 12.91 8.81
C ALA A 118 4.12 13.92 7.71
N GLU A 119 4.85 14.99 8.03
CA GLU A 119 5.37 15.98 7.08
C GLU A 119 6.38 15.35 6.12
N PHE A 120 7.34 14.60 6.66
CA PHE A 120 8.31 13.84 5.87
C PHE A 120 7.62 12.92 4.85
N PHE A 121 6.60 12.18 5.28
CA PHE A 121 5.86 11.25 4.43
C PHE A 121 5.02 11.98 3.37
N ASP A 122 4.44 13.13 3.70
CA ASP A 122 3.71 13.97 2.76
C ASP A 122 4.65 14.47 1.64
N GLU A 123 5.80 15.01 2.01
CA GLU A 123 6.83 15.47 1.07
C GLU A 123 7.42 14.33 0.23
N LEU A 124 7.67 13.16 0.84
CA LEU A 124 8.12 11.97 0.12
C LEU A 124 7.10 11.50 -0.92
N THR A 125 5.80 11.58 -0.59
CA THR A 125 4.72 11.25 -1.51
C THR A 125 4.75 12.14 -2.74
N GLU A 126 4.84 13.45 -2.57
CA GLU A 126 4.94 14.42 -3.68
C GLU A 126 6.21 14.20 -4.51
N GLN A 127 7.34 13.94 -3.86
CA GLN A 127 8.60 13.65 -4.53
C GLN A 127 8.53 12.38 -5.38
N LEU A 128 8.02 11.27 -4.85
CA LEU A 128 7.89 10.01 -5.58
C LEU A 128 6.95 10.13 -6.78
N GLY A 129 5.91 10.97 -6.66
CA GLY A 129 5.01 11.28 -7.76
C GLY A 129 5.64 12.16 -8.84
N THR A 130 6.53 13.07 -8.48
CA THR A 130 7.10 14.10 -9.38
C THR A 130 8.45 13.72 -9.96
N ALA A 131 9.37 13.20 -9.16
CA ALA A 131 10.73 12.86 -9.61
C ALA A 131 10.80 11.55 -10.42
N GLY A 132 9.76 10.73 -10.30
CA GLY A 132 9.68 9.43 -10.97
C GLY A 132 10.35 8.30 -10.17
N LEU A 133 9.62 7.20 -10.07
CA LEU A 133 10.15 5.96 -9.51
C LEU A 133 11.01 5.25 -10.57
N PRO A 134 12.06 4.56 -10.16
CA PRO A 134 12.97 3.87 -11.07
C PRO A 134 12.35 2.62 -11.73
N PHE A 135 11.11 2.28 -11.38
CA PHE A 135 10.37 1.14 -11.91
C PHE A 135 9.03 1.56 -12.52
N LYS A 136 8.50 0.73 -13.42
CA LYS A 136 7.24 0.94 -14.13
C LYS A 136 6.13 -0.01 -13.67
N THR A 137 6.50 -1.12 -13.03
CA THR A 137 5.56 -2.11 -12.54
C THR A 137 4.78 -1.53 -11.36
N ALA A 138 3.45 -1.59 -11.42
CA ALA A 138 2.57 -1.20 -10.33
C ALA A 138 2.75 -2.13 -9.12
N GLY A 139 2.97 -1.57 -7.94
CA GLY A 139 3.10 -2.30 -6.69
C GLY A 139 1.77 -2.74 -6.11
N PHE A 140 0.71 -1.99 -6.39
CA PHE A 140 -0.65 -2.25 -5.92
C PHE A 140 -1.58 -2.56 -7.10
N ARG A 141 -2.71 -3.21 -6.81
CA ARG A 141 -3.85 -3.34 -7.73
C ARG A 141 -5.15 -3.05 -7.02
N VAL A 142 -6.14 -2.63 -7.77
CA VAL A 142 -7.52 -2.43 -7.29
C VAL A 142 -8.23 -3.78 -7.20
N LEU A 143 -8.95 -4.00 -6.10
CA LEU A 143 -9.99 -5.01 -5.99
C LEU A 143 -11.35 -4.34 -6.22
N PRO A 144 -12.22 -4.95 -7.04
CA PRO A 144 -13.58 -4.45 -7.19
C PRO A 144 -14.41 -4.76 -5.93
N VAL A 145 -15.41 -3.93 -5.65
CA VAL A 145 -16.45 -4.26 -4.68
C VAL A 145 -17.08 -5.59 -5.08
N GLU A 146 -17.07 -6.55 -4.17
CA GLU A 146 -17.35 -7.97 -4.46
C GLU A 146 -18.71 -8.19 -5.08
N GLU A 147 -19.77 -7.60 -4.53
CA GLU A 147 -21.14 -7.72 -5.04
C GLU A 147 -21.29 -7.29 -6.51
N THR A 148 -20.40 -6.40 -7.00
CA THR A 148 -20.44 -5.89 -8.38
C THR A 148 -19.87 -6.86 -9.41
N VAL A 149 -19.19 -7.93 -8.97
CA VAL A 149 -18.55 -8.95 -9.83
C VAL A 149 -19.07 -10.36 -9.59
N THR A 150 -19.62 -10.68 -8.41
CA THR A 150 -20.18 -11.99 -8.09
C THR A 150 -21.64 -12.15 -8.52
N GLY A 151 -22.33 -11.04 -8.83
CA GLY A 151 -23.71 -11.04 -9.31
C GLY A 151 -24.78 -11.09 -8.22
N GLU A 152 -24.41 -11.07 -6.94
CA GLU A 152 -25.40 -11.01 -5.85
C GLU A 152 -26.20 -9.69 -5.83
N SER A 153 -25.61 -8.59 -6.28
CA SER A 153 -26.26 -7.28 -6.44
C SER A 153 -27.20 -7.18 -7.65
N GLN A 154 -27.08 -8.07 -8.64
CA GLN A 154 -27.89 -8.00 -9.86
C GLN A 154 -29.29 -8.61 -9.69
N THR A 155 -29.60 -9.25 -8.57
CA THR A 155 -30.89 -9.88 -8.30
C THR A 155 -31.99 -8.87 -7.94
N ARG A 156 -31.70 -7.59 -7.74
CA ARG A 156 -32.73 -6.60 -7.34
C ARG A 156 -33.46 -5.87 -8.47
N THR A 157 -33.02 -5.97 -9.73
CA THR A 157 -33.75 -5.35 -10.86
C THR A 157 -33.39 -6.02 -12.19
N ILE A 158 -33.87 -7.23 -12.45
CA ILE A 158 -33.91 -7.75 -13.83
C ILE A 158 -35.40 -7.91 -14.18
N ALA A 159 -35.90 -6.99 -15.01
CA ALA A 159 -37.05 -7.27 -15.85
C ALA A 159 -36.65 -8.39 -16.82
N LEU A 160 -37.43 -9.45 -16.84
CA LEU A 160 -37.37 -10.57 -17.77
C LEU A 160 -37.32 -10.03 -19.20
N ASP A 161 -36.25 -10.22 -19.90
CA ASP A 161 -36.03 -10.27 -21.35
C ASP A 161 -34.66 -9.66 -21.75
N ALA A 162 -33.60 -10.26 -21.27
CA ALA A 162 -32.31 -10.12 -21.92
C ALA A 162 -31.52 -11.42 -21.68
N GLU A 163 -31.13 -12.09 -22.77
CA GLU A 163 -30.17 -13.17 -22.71
C GLU A 163 -28.96 -12.75 -21.87
N ILE A 164 -28.73 -13.46 -20.77
CA ILE A 164 -27.61 -13.24 -19.86
C ILE A 164 -26.36 -13.75 -20.58
N PRO A 165 -25.49 -12.88 -21.09
CA PRO A 165 -24.23 -13.35 -21.60
C PRO A 165 -23.37 -13.75 -20.40
N ASP A 166 -23.17 -15.06 -20.29
CA ASP A 166 -22.05 -15.69 -19.60
C ASP A 166 -21.79 -15.18 -18.18
N ARG A 167 -22.17 -15.97 -17.18
CA ARG A 167 -21.70 -15.85 -15.79
C ARG A 167 -20.19 -15.99 -15.82
N ARG A 168 -19.49 -14.91 -16.06
CA ARG A 168 -18.02 -14.86 -15.93
C ARG A 168 -17.74 -14.93 -14.46
N GLN A 169 -17.34 -16.11 -14.01
CA GLN A 169 -16.90 -16.38 -12.66
C GLN A 169 -15.85 -15.32 -12.28
N ALA A 170 -16.12 -14.55 -11.23
CA ALA A 170 -15.09 -13.75 -10.60
C ALA A 170 -13.92 -14.67 -10.26
N ILE A 171 -12.70 -14.27 -10.60
CA ILE A 171 -11.53 -15.10 -10.31
C ILE A 171 -11.24 -14.94 -8.83
N PRO A 172 -11.02 -16.02 -8.05
CA PRO A 172 -10.90 -15.95 -6.58
C PRO A 172 -9.91 -14.90 -6.07
N PHE A 173 -8.84 -14.60 -6.80
CA PHE A 173 -7.88 -13.56 -6.40
C PHE A 173 -8.35 -12.11 -6.66
N ASP A 174 -9.52 -11.90 -7.27
CA ASP A 174 -10.19 -10.60 -7.41
C ASP A 174 -11.38 -10.46 -6.44
N VAL A 175 -11.71 -11.51 -5.67
CA VAL A 175 -12.80 -11.53 -4.70
C VAL A 175 -12.21 -11.28 -3.31
N VAL A 176 -12.62 -10.19 -2.66
CA VAL A 176 -12.01 -9.75 -1.42
C VAL A 176 -12.23 -10.75 -0.27
N SER A 177 -13.40 -11.35 -0.18
CA SER A 177 -13.71 -12.38 0.83
C SER A 177 -12.84 -13.63 0.69
N GLU A 178 -12.59 -14.09 -0.53
CA GLU A 178 -11.71 -15.23 -0.83
C GLU A 178 -10.26 -14.94 -0.44
N ILE A 179 -9.80 -13.70 -0.66
CA ILE A 179 -8.46 -13.27 -0.27
C ILE A 179 -8.34 -13.25 1.25
N VAL A 180 -9.28 -12.60 1.95
CA VAL A 180 -9.28 -12.51 3.41
C VAL A 180 -9.38 -13.90 4.04
N LYS A 181 -10.21 -14.80 3.45
CA LYS A 181 -10.34 -16.19 3.90
C LYS A 181 -9.03 -16.96 3.76
N ARG A 182 -8.34 -16.78 2.65
CA ARG A 182 -7.03 -17.43 2.44
C ARG A 182 -5.96 -16.99 3.44
N GLU A 183 -5.99 -15.72 3.83
CA GLU A 183 -5.03 -15.11 4.76
C GLU A 183 -5.53 -15.13 6.23
N GLU A 184 -6.62 -15.83 6.55
CA GLU A 184 -7.31 -15.79 7.85
C GLU A 184 -6.47 -16.24 9.05
N ALA A 185 -5.38 -16.98 8.82
CA ALA A 185 -4.52 -17.45 9.90
C ALA A 185 -3.97 -16.29 10.75
N TRP A 186 -3.62 -15.18 10.10
CA TRP A 186 -3.16 -13.96 10.75
C TRP A 186 -3.57 -12.71 9.96
N ILE A 187 -4.61 -12.05 10.46
CA ILE A 187 -5.06 -10.74 9.99
C ILE A 187 -4.86 -9.74 11.12
N ALA A 188 -4.23 -8.61 10.85
CA ALA A 188 -4.21 -7.47 11.75
C ALA A 188 -4.80 -6.25 11.06
N VAL A 189 -5.51 -5.43 11.84
CA VAL A 189 -5.97 -4.10 11.43
C VAL A 189 -5.20 -3.02 12.17
N SER A 190 -5.00 -1.90 11.52
CA SER A 190 -4.25 -0.75 12.03
C SER A 190 -4.82 0.55 11.47
N ASP A 191 -4.46 1.66 12.10
CA ASP A 191 -4.69 2.98 11.53
C ASP A 191 -4.10 3.08 10.12
N CYS A 192 -4.87 3.61 9.19
CA CYS A 192 -4.35 4.02 7.87
C CYS A 192 -3.33 5.13 8.05
N TYR A 193 -2.03 4.82 7.91
CA TYR A 193 -0.95 5.78 8.16
C TYR A 193 -0.98 6.97 7.19
N CYS A 194 -1.39 6.79 5.94
CA CYS A 194 -1.58 7.90 5.00
C CYS A 194 -2.60 8.92 5.52
N ARG A 195 -3.75 8.43 6.01
CA ARG A 195 -4.83 9.27 6.54
C ARG A 195 -4.45 9.87 7.88
N LYS A 196 -3.78 9.10 8.75
CA LYS A 196 -3.27 9.60 10.03
C LYS A 196 -2.22 10.69 9.82
N ALA A 197 -1.28 10.52 8.87
CA ALA A 197 -0.31 11.55 8.51
C ALA A 197 -1.00 12.86 8.07
N LYS A 198 -1.97 12.77 7.15
CA LYS A 198 -2.72 13.95 6.71
C LYS A 198 -3.47 14.64 7.86
N ARG A 199 -4.04 13.87 8.82
CA ARG A 199 -4.68 14.46 10.02
C ARG A 199 -3.68 15.16 10.90
N LEU A 200 -2.51 14.58 11.16
CA LEU A 200 -1.45 15.17 11.98
C LEU A 200 -0.95 16.52 11.46
N ILE A 201 -0.95 16.71 10.14
CA ILE A 201 -0.54 17.98 9.51
C ILE A 201 -1.71 18.89 9.12
N GLY A 202 -2.91 18.65 9.66
CA GLY A 202 -4.08 19.49 9.41
C GLY A 202 -4.69 19.42 8.01
N LYS A 203 -4.34 18.41 7.22
CA LYS A 203 -4.85 18.17 5.85
C LYS A 203 -5.76 16.94 5.77
N GLY A 204 -6.26 16.47 6.91
CA GLY A 204 -6.99 15.19 7.02
C GLY A 204 -8.42 15.23 6.50
N CYS A 205 -9.04 14.06 6.46
CA CYS A 205 -10.45 13.83 6.15
C CYS A 205 -11.12 12.98 7.25
N GLU A 206 -12.47 12.94 7.23
CA GLU A 206 -13.28 12.27 8.26
C GLU A 206 -13.49 10.75 8.01
N HIS A 207 -12.93 10.18 6.94
CA HIS A 207 -13.06 8.74 6.68
C HIS A 207 -12.51 7.88 7.83
N PRO A 208 -13.02 6.65 8.05
CA PRO A 208 -12.55 5.75 9.09
C PRO A 208 -11.02 5.59 9.08
N LEU A 209 -10.41 5.49 10.26
CA LEU A 209 -8.96 5.44 10.40
C LEU A 209 -8.44 4.01 10.50
N GLU A 210 -9.05 3.16 11.33
CA GLU A 210 -8.64 1.77 11.56
C GLU A 210 -9.15 0.86 10.43
N VAL A 211 -8.50 0.94 9.27
CA VAL A 211 -8.94 0.26 8.04
C VAL A 211 -7.76 -0.28 7.19
N CYS A 212 -6.55 -0.31 7.73
CA CYS A 212 -5.37 -0.82 7.04
C CYS A 212 -5.14 -2.26 7.48
N PHE A 213 -5.37 -3.24 6.59
CA PHE A 213 -5.15 -4.65 6.88
C PHE A 213 -3.74 -5.08 6.51
N VAL A 214 -3.19 -5.94 7.33
CA VAL A 214 -1.89 -6.58 7.14
C VAL A 214 -2.04 -8.07 7.42
N PHE A 215 -1.32 -8.90 6.68
CA PHE A 215 -1.46 -10.36 6.74
C PHE A 215 -0.17 -11.06 7.21
N ASN A 216 -0.36 -12.25 7.77
CA ASN A 216 0.70 -13.22 8.10
C ASN A 216 1.82 -12.62 8.98
N GLU A 217 3.09 -12.82 8.64
CA GLU A 217 4.23 -12.36 9.45
C GLU A 217 4.28 -10.83 9.60
N PHE A 218 3.81 -10.08 8.60
CA PHE A 218 3.68 -8.63 8.70
C PHE A 218 2.64 -8.22 9.74
N ALA A 219 1.52 -8.96 9.84
CA ALA A 219 0.49 -8.76 10.86
C ALA A 219 1.06 -9.03 12.26
N GLN A 220 1.78 -10.14 12.43
CA GLN A 220 2.45 -10.47 13.70
C GLN A 220 3.41 -9.35 14.13
N GLY A 221 4.22 -8.87 13.19
CA GLY A 221 5.14 -7.77 13.42
C GLY A 221 4.43 -6.46 13.82
N LEU A 222 3.29 -6.15 13.21
CA LEU A 222 2.49 -4.98 13.52
C LEU A 222 1.90 -5.04 14.94
N VAL A 223 1.34 -6.20 15.31
CA VAL A 223 0.77 -6.45 16.66
C VAL A 223 1.87 -6.43 17.72
N LYS A 224 3.00 -7.10 17.46
CA LYS A 224 4.15 -7.11 18.40
C LYS A 224 4.67 -5.70 18.68
N ARG A 225 4.64 -4.80 17.69
CA ARG A 225 5.06 -3.39 17.83
C ARG A 225 3.97 -2.49 18.45
N GLY A 226 2.80 -3.02 18.78
CA GLY A 226 1.71 -2.26 19.41
C GLY A 226 1.08 -1.19 18.51
N VAL A 227 1.18 -1.33 17.18
CA VAL A 227 0.64 -0.36 16.22
C VAL A 227 -0.50 -0.94 15.37
N GLY A 228 -1.05 -2.06 15.78
CA GLY A 228 -2.22 -2.72 15.22
C GLY A 228 -2.71 -3.81 16.15
N ARG A 229 -3.88 -4.36 15.84
CA ARG A 229 -4.49 -5.46 16.61
C ARG A 229 -4.89 -6.62 15.69
N LYS A 230 -4.84 -7.84 16.22
CA LYS A 230 -5.32 -9.03 15.52
C LYS A 230 -6.85 -8.99 15.43
N ILE A 231 -7.39 -9.38 14.29
CA ILE A 231 -8.81 -9.55 14.03
C ILE A 231 -9.07 -10.91 13.38
N ASP A 232 -10.33 -11.35 13.41
CA ASP A 232 -10.79 -12.53 12.70
C ASP A 232 -11.39 -12.18 11.33
N TYR A 233 -11.83 -13.21 10.61
CA TYR A 233 -12.45 -13.08 9.29
C TYR A 233 -13.73 -12.24 9.32
N ASP A 234 -14.61 -12.49 10.30
CA ASP A 234 -15.92 -11.85 10.35
C ASP A 234 -15.79 -10.34 10.63
N GLU A 235 -14.91 -9.96 11.56
CA GLU A 235 -14.58 -8.56 11.83
C GLU A 235 -13.92 -7.89 10.61
N ALA A 236 -13.01 -8.60 9.92
CA ALA A 236 -12.38 -8.09 8.71
C ALA A 236 -13.43 -7.78 7.63
N MET A 237 -14.37 -8.70 7.40
CA MET A 237 -15.45 -8.50 6.43
C MET A 237 -16.42 -7.39 6.84
N GLN A 238 -16.66 -7.19 8.13
CA GLN A 238 -17.45 -6.06 8.62
C GLN A 238 -16.78 -4.73 8.30
N ILE A 239 -15.50 -4.57 8.66
CA ILE A 239 -14.73 -3.34 8.39
C ILE A 239 -14.68 -3.06 6.88
N LEU A 240 -14.53 -4.09 6.04
CA LEU A 240 -14.51 -3.92 4.58
C LEU A 240 -15.84 -3.39 4.05
N ARG A 241 -16.98 -3.88 4.52
CA ARG A 241 -18.30 -3.34 4.16
C ARG A 241 -18.44 -1.86 4.59
N GLU A 242 -18.03 -1.53 5.81
CA GLU A 242 -18.04 -0.16 6.29
C GLU A 242 -17.13 0.76 5.43
N CYS A 243 -16.01 0.23 4.95
CA CYS A 243 -15.14 0.94 4.00
C CYS A 243 -15.83 1.20 2.67
N GLU A 244 -16.51 0.21 2.11
CA GLU A 244 -17.28 0.37 0.86
C GLU A 244 -18.40 1.40 1.00
N GLU A 245 -19.14 1.37 2.11
CA GLU A 245 -20.17 2.35 2.44
C GLU A 245 -19.59 3.76 2.58
N ALA A 246 -18.41 3.88 3.16
CA ALA A 246 -17.66 5.14 3.26
C ALA A 246 -17.04 5.61 1.94
N GLY A 247 -17.15 4.84 0.84
CA GLY A 247 -16.57 5.17 -0.47
C GLY A 247 -15.06 4.94 -0.57
N LEU A 248 -14.50 4.06 0.26
CA LEU A 248 -13.07 3.71 0.20
C LEU A 248 -12.84 2.58 -0.83
N VAL A 249 -11.80 2.75 -1.64
CA VAL A 249 -11.40 1.73 -2.63
C VAL A 249 -10.42 0.74 -2.04
N HIS A 250 -10.61 -0.53 -2.34
CA HIS A 250 -9.71 -1.61 -1.92
C HIS A 250 -8.50 -1.69 -2.82
N HIS A 251 -7.31 -1.55 -2.24
CA HIS A 251 -6.02 -1.80 -2.88
C HIS A 251 -5.30 -2.93 -2.17
N ILE A 252 -4.73 -3.84 -2.95
CA ILE A 252 -3.92 -4.95 -2.43
C ILE A 252 -2.58 -4.97 -3.17
N ASP A 253 -1.56 -5.63 -2.60
CA ASP A 253 -0.33 -5.91 -3.32
C ASP A 253 -0.64 -6.52 -4.69
N ASN A 254 0.06 -6.10 -5.74
CA ASN A 254 -0.20 -6.56 -7.10
C ASN A 254 0.34 -7.97 -7.36
N CYS A 255 -0.10 -8.93 -6.54
CA CYS A 255 0.22 -10.36 -6.65
C CYS A 255 -1.03 -11.22 -6.40
N VAL A 256 -0.99 -12.48 -6.84
CA VAL A 256 -2.07 -13.45 -6.61
C VAL A 256 -1.98 -14.03 -5.21
N GLU A 257 -0.79 -14.43 -4.79
CA GLU A 257 -0.48 -15.10 -3.52
C GLU A 257 0.45 -14.22 -2.68
N ASP A 258 0.56 -14.51 -1.40
CA ASP A 258 1.46 -13.86 -0.43
C ASP A 258 1.22 -12.34 -0.30
N ALA A 259 -0.01 -11.87 -0.48
CA ALA A 259 -0.32 -10.47 -0.23
C ALA A 259 0.00 -10.09 1.22
N ARG A 260 0.67 -8.95 1.38
CA ARG A 260 1.11 -8.45 2.69
C ARG A 260 0.12 -7.46 3.27
N THR A 261 -0.52 -6.66 2.39
CA THR A 261 -1.37 -5.55 2.79
C THR A 261 -2.63 -5.47 1.93
N LEU A 262 -3.74 -5.09 2.56
CA LEU A 262 -4.96 -4.66 1.90
C LEU A 262 -5.36 -3.30 2.48
N CYS A 263 -5.34 -2.28 1.64
CA CYS A 263 -5.63 -0.91 2.00
C CYS A 263 -7.04 -0.50 1.59
N ASN A 264 -7.68 0.35 2.40
CA ASN A 264 -8.97 0.95 2.12
C ASN A 264 -8.78 2.47 1.94
N CYS A 265 -8.72 2.92 0.70
CA CYS A 265 -8.13 4.18 0.29
C CYS A 265 -9.15 5.23 -0.11
N CYS A 266 -8.86 6.50 0.20
CA CYS A 266 -9.62 7.66 -0.26
C CYS A 266 -8.72 8.57 -1.11
N SER A 267 -9.29 9.31 -2.06
CA SER A 267 -8.55 10.28 -2.89
C SER A 267 -7.90 11.41 -2.09
N CYS A 268 -8.47 11.76 -0.93
CA CYS A 268 -8.01 12.89 -0.12
C CYS A 268 -6.72 12.65 0.66
N ALA A 269 -6.32 11.40 0.91
CA ALA A 269 -5.18 11.12 1.79
C ALA A 269 -4.24 10.01 1.30
N CYS A 270 -4.68 9.15 0.39
CA CYS A 270 -3.90 7.97 0.00
C CYS A 270 -2.64 8.35 -0.79
N SER A 271 -1.45 7.99 -0.28
CA SER A 271 -0.17 8.24 -0.94
C SER A 271 -0.05 7.53 -2.30
N PRO A 272 -0.35 6.22 -2.44
CA PRO A 272 -0.33 5.57 -3.76
C PRO A 272 -1.26 6.21 -4.80
N LEU A 273 -2.46 6.67 -4.42
CA LEU A 273 -3.36 7.40 -5.33
C LEU A 273 -2.75 8.73 -5.75
N ARG A 274 -2.21 9.51 -4.80
CA ARG A 274 -1.57 10.79 -5.10
C ARG A 274 -0.33 10.64 -5.99
N ILE A 275 0.51 9.65 -5.71
CA ILE A 275 1.66 9.31 -6.57
C ILE A 275 1.18 8.95 -7.98
N SER A 276 0.12 8.15 -8.10
CA SER A 276 -0.43 7.74 -9.40
C SER A 276 -0.94 8.93 -10.20
N GLU A 277 -1.69 9.82 -9.57
CA GLU A 277 -2.19 11.07 -10.18
C GLU A 277 -1.04 11.92 -10.73
N LEU A 278 -0.05 12.25 -9.88
CA LEU A 278 1.11 13.05 -10.26
C LEU A 278 1.93 12.43 -11.40
N ARG A 279 2.02 11.10 -11.42
CA ARG A 279 2.73 10.38 -12.49
C ARG A 279 1.95 10.40 -13.80
N GLN A 280 0.63 10.19 -13.74
CA GLN A 280 -0.25 10.21 -14.92
C GLN A 280 -0.28 11.60 -15.58
N GLU A 281 -0.29 12.67 -14.80
CA GLU A 281 -0.14 14.04 -15.32
C GLU A 281 1.15 14.25 -16.15
N ARG A 282 2.18 13.44 -15.89
CA ARG A 282 3.48 13.44 -16.59
C ARG A 282 3.61 12.35 -17.64
N GLY A 283 2.51 11.68 -17.99
CA GLY A 283 2.52 10.56 -18.96
C GLY A 283 3.26 9.32 -18.47
N GLN A 284 3.45 9.19 -17.14
CA GLN A 284 4.12 8.04 -16.54
C GLN A 284 3.08 7.00 -16.06
N PRO A 285 3.44 5.70 -15.97
CA PRO A 285 2.51 4.68 -15.50
C PRO A 285 2.17 4.87 -14.01
N SER A 286 0.91 4.58 -13.65
CA SER A 286 0.42 4.53 -12.28
C SER A 286 1.19 3.49 -11.44
N VAL A 287 1.30 3.72 -10.12
CA VAL A 287 1.80 2.72 -9.16
C VAL A 287 0.69 1.75 -8.72
N ILE A 288 -0.53 1.97 -9.17
CA ILE A 288 -1.69 1.11 -8.94
C ILE A 288 -2.12 0.55 -10.28
N ALA A 289 -2.21 -0.77 -10.40
CA ALA A 289 -2.82 -1.43 -11.54
C ALA A 289 -4.34 -1.39 -11.40
N PRO A 290 -5.09 -1.08 -12.47
CA PRO A 290 -6.54 -1.16 -12.42
C PRO A 290 -6.99 -2.61 -12.19
N SER A 291 -8.24 -2.79 -11.74
CA SER A 291 -8.85 -4.11 -11.68
C SER A 291 -9.02 -4.70 -13.08
N ARG A 292 -9.34 -5.98 -13.16
CA ARG A 292 -9.65 -6.66 -14.44
C ARG A 292 -10.95 -6.18 -15.08
N TYR A 293 -11.63 -5.23 -14.46
CA TYR A 293 -12.93 -4.70 -14.87
C TYR A 293 -12.85 -3.22 -15.21
N VAL A 294 -13.85 -2.75 -15.95
CA VAL A 294 -14.07 -1.33 -16.23
C VAL A 294 -15.57 -1.06 -16.15
N VAL A 295 -15.95 0.14 -15.77
CA VAL A 295 -17.36 0.51 -15.71
C VAL A 295 -17.91 0.75 -17.12
N LYS A 296 -19.04 0.12 -17.44
CA LYS A 296 -19.89 0.49 -18.56
C LYS A 296 -21.00 1.40 -18.04
N HIS A 297 -21.12 2.59 -18.61
CA HIS A 297 -22.14 3.58 -18.27
C HIS A 297 -23.24 3.60 -19.32
N ASP A 298 -24.49 3.44 -18.88
CA ASP A 298 -25.70 3.51 -19.70
C ASP A 298 -26.31 4.92 -19.54
N THR A 299 -26.10 5.76 -20.55
CA THR A 299 -26.59 7.14 -20.53
C THR A 299 -28.11 7.24 -20.60
N ALA A 300 -28.81 6.21 -21.13
CA ALA A 300 -30.26 6.19 -21.21
C ALA A 300 -30.93 5.97 -19.84
N LYS A 301 -30.26 5.25 -18.94
CA LYS A 301 -30.72 5.01 -17.57
C LYS A 301 -30.24 6.07 -16.59
N CYS A 302 -29.27 6.91 -16.98
CA CYS A 302 -28.64 7.88 -16.08
C CYS A 302 -29.57 9.07 -15.82
N THR A 303 -29.90 9.30 -14.56
CA THR A 303 -30.65 10.47 -14.09
C THR A 303 -29.76 11.64 -13.67
N HIS A 304 -28.47 11.53 -13.91
CA HIS A 304 -27.43 12.53 -13.63
C HIS A 304 -27.32 12.93 -12.14
N ARG A 305 -27.67 12.05 -11.22
CA ARG A 305 -27.36 12.21 -9.80
C ARG A 305 -25.84 12.09 -9.58
N GLU A 306 -25.32 12.84 -8.62
CA GLU A 306 -23.88 13.01 -8.42
C GLU A 306 -23.26 11.94 -7.51
N ASP A 307 -24.05 11.01 -6.95
CA ASP A 307 -23.59 9.99 -6.01
C ASP A 307 -22.39 9.18 -6.54
N CYS A 308 -22.39 8.85 -7.84
CA CYS A 308 -21.30 8.11 -8.46
C CYS A 308 -20.06 8.99 -8.77
N VAL A 309 -20.19 10.31 -8.77
CA VAL A 309 -19.09 11.25 -8.97
C VAL A 309 -18.33 11.43 -7.66
N SER A 310 -19.05 11.71 -6.56
CA SER A 310 -18.46 11.90 -5.24
C SER A 310 -17.73 10.66 -4.72
N ARG A 311 -18.16 9.46 -5.13
CA ARG A 311 -17.53 8.18 -4.75
C ARG A 311 -16.40 7.74 -5.67
N CYS A 312 -16.05 8.51 -6.72
CA CYS A 312 -15.00 8.10 -7.65
C CYS A 312 -13.61 8.52 -7.14
N PRO A 313 -12.76 7.57 -6.68
CA PRO A 313 -11.48 7.92 -6.06
C PRO A 313 -10.42 8.44 -7.05
N THR A 314 -10.61 8.20 -8.34
CA THR A 314 -9.69 8.63 -9.42
C THR A 314 -10.24 9.77 -10.26
N HIS A 315 -11.37 10.35 -9.86
CA HIS A 315 -12.05 11.41 -10.63
C HIS A 315 -12.37 11.03 -12.09
N ALA A 316 -12.44 9.71 -12.38
CA ALA A 316 -12.87 9.20 -13.69
C ALA A 316 -14.30 9.63 -14.04
N ARG A 317 -15.06 10.07 -13.03
CA ARG A 317 -16.40 10.63 -13.20
C ARG A 317 -16.42 12.10 -12.87
N SER A 318 -17.12 12.87 -13.71
CA SER A 318 -17.27 14.32 -13.54
C SER A 318 -18.63 14.77 -14.08
N ILE A 319 -18.99 16.01 -13.77
CA ILE A 319 -20.16 16.69 -14.33
C ILE A 319 -19.68 17.61 -15.45
N ARG A 320 -20.26 17.45 -16.64
CA ARG A 320 -20.06 18.38 -17.77
C ARG A 320 -21.41 18.76 -18.35
N ASN A 321 -21.69 20.05 -18.38
CA ASN A 321 -22.98 20.59 -18.86
C ASN A 321 -24.21 19.93 -18.19
N GLY A 322 -24.16 19.74 -16.85
CA GLY A 322 -25.22 19.12 -16.06
C GLY A 322 -25.39 17.62 -16.28
N ARG A 323 -24.43 16.96 -16.95
CA ARG A 323 -24.47 15.51 -17.20
C ARG A 323 -23.27 14.80 -16.60
N VAL A 324 -23.53 13.64 -16.01
CA VAL A 324 -22.47 12.74 -15.57
C VAL A 324 -21.75 12.17 -16.79
N VAL A 325 -20.47 12.37 -16.85
CA VAL A 325 -19.57 11.79 -17.86
C VAL A 325 -18.55 10.89 -17.21
N MET A 326 -17.96 10.00 -17.99
CA MET A 326 -16.95 9.06 -17.53
C MET A 326 -15.75 9.07 -18.47
N ASP A 327 -14.53 9.18 -17.88
CA ASP A 327 -13.28 8.95 -18.57
C ASP A 327 -12.81 7.50 -18.32
N PRO A 328 -12.88 6.61 -19.33
CA PRO A 328 -12.48 5.23 -19.16
C PRO A 328 -10.96 5.05 -18.95
N ALA A 329 -10.14 6.05 -19.30
CA ALA A 329 -8.69 6.01 -19.09
C ALA A 329 -8.31 6.16 -17.61
N LEU A 330 -9.11 6.91 -16.85
CA LEU A 330 -8.93 7.10 -15.41
C LEU A 330 -9.67 6.06 -14.57
N CYS A 331 -10.53 5.23 -15.19
CA CYS A 331 -11.32 4.26 -14.46
C CYS A 331 -10.49 3.06 -14.00
N GLU A 332 -10.33 2.89 -12.70
CA GLU A 332 -9.64 1.74 -12.10
C GLU A 332 -10.52 0.50 -11.95
N GLY A 333 -11.85 0.61 -12.17
CA GLY A 333 -12.77 -0.54 -12.12
C GLY A 333 -13.03 -1.05 -10.71
N CYS A 334 -13.10 -0.16 -9.71
CA CYS A 334 -13.33 -0.48 -8.30
C CYS A 334 -14.79 -0.83 -7.96
N GLY A 335 -15.76 -0.44 -8.77
CA GLY A 335 -17.18 -0.75 -8.53
C GLY A 335 -17.94 0.23 -7.63
N LEU A 336 -17.30 1.13 -6.88
CA LEU A 336 -17.95 2.06 -5.94
C LEU A 336 -19.06 2.91 -6.59
N CYS A 337 -18.90 3.30 -7.85
CA CYS A 337 -19.93 4.02 -8.59
C CYS A 337 -21.06 3.11 -9.09
N VAL A 338 -20.89 1.79 -9.07
CA VAL A 338 -21.93 0.81 -9.38
C VAL A 338 -22.87 0.69 -8.19
N THR A 339 -22.32 0.48 -6.98
CA THR A 339 -23.10 0.39 -5.73
C THR A 339 -23.81 1.69 -5.39
N ALA A 340 -23.23 2.84 -5.73
CA ALA A 340 -23.86 4.14 -5.55
C ALA A 340 -25.00 4.45 -6.54
N CYS A 341 -25.15 3.67 -7.62
CA CYS A 341 -26.10 3.97 -8.69
C CYS A 341 -27.44 3.24 -8.48
N THR A 342 -28.39 3.88 -7.84
CA THR A 342 -29.76 3.31 -7.62
C THR A 342 -30.55 3.06 -8.91
N GLN A 343 -30.14 3.65 -10.04
CA GLN A 343 -30.79 3.50 -11.34
C GLN A 343 -30.22 2.35 -12.20
N GLY A 344 -29.18 1.65 -11.71
CA GLY A 344 -28.50 0.60 -12.47
C GLY A 344 -27.88 1.09 -13.79
N ALA A 345 -27.57 2.39 -13.88
CA ALA A 345 -26.90 2.96 -15.05
C ALA A 345 -25.41 2.57 -15.17
N ASN A 346 -24.82 2.07 -14.09
CA ASN A 346 -23.42 1.65 -14.03
C ASN A 346 -23.32 0.14 -13.80
N ARG A 347 -22.43 -0.51 -14.51
CA ARG A 347 -22.09 -1.93 -14.27
C ARG A 347 -20.62 -2.18 -14.56
N LEU A 348 -19.98 -3.11 -13.86
CA LEU A 348 -18.65 -3.60 -14.22
C LEU A 348 -18.74 -4.59 -15.39
N ILE A 349 -17.82 -4.41 -16.34
CA ILE A 349 -17.59 -5.37 -17.42
C ILE A 349 -16.11 -5.72 -17.48
N PRO A 350 -15.72 -6.94 -17.89
CA PRO A 350 -14.32 -7.29 -18.06
C PRO A 350 -13.62 -6.39 -19.08
N ARG A 351 -12.36 -6.04 -18.78
CA ARG A 351 -11.48 -5.34 -19.73
C ARG A 351 -11.11 -6.28 -20.87
N LYS A 352 -10.97 -5.75 -22.09
CA LYS A 352 -10.44 -6.51 -23.24
C LYS A 352 -9.01 -7.01 -23.01
N HIS A 353 -8.20 -6.19 -22.34
CA HIS A 353 -6.82 -6.46 -22.01
C HIS A 353 -6.60 -6.24 -20.51
N PRO A 354 -6.96 -7.24 -19.67
CA PRO A 354 -6.80 -7.09 -18.23
C PRO A 354 -5.32 -7.08 -17.85
N PRO A 355 -4.92 -6.34 -16.78
CA PRO A 355 -3.55 -6.34 -16.32
C PRO A 355 -3.10 -7.75 -15.92
N LYS A 356 -1.83 -8.06 -16.21
CA LYS A 356 -1.19 -9.31 -15.75
C LYS A 356 -0.78 -9.15 -14.31
N VAL A 357 -1.20 -10.09 -13.46
CA VAL A 357 -0.88 -10.11 -12.02
C VAL A 357 0.22 -11.15 -11.80
N PRO A 358 1.36 -10.80 -11.21
CA PRO A 358 2.39 -11.77 -10.81
C PRO A 358 1.86 -12.80 -9.83
N GLN A 359 2.35 -14.03 -9.89
CA GLN A 359 1.88 -15.11 -9.01
C GLN A 359 2.14 -14.81 -7.54
N THR A 360 3.36 -14.36 -7.20
CA THR A 360 3.75 -14.08 -5.81
C THR A 360 4.30 -12.66 -5.65
N CYS A 361 4.22 -12.12 -4.44
CA CYS A 361 4.85 -10.85 -4.09
C CYS A 361 6.37 -10.88 -4.29
N GLY A 362 7.03 -12.02 -4.08
CA GLY A 362 8.46 -12.19 -4.38
C GLY A 362 8.78 -11.94 -5.86
N ARG A 363 7.93 -12.44 -6.78
CA ARG A 363 8.07 -12.15 -8.23
C ARG A 363 7.77 -10.69 -8.57
N LEU A 364 6.79 -10.09 -7.91
CA LEU A 364 6.46 -8.67 -8.07
C LEU A 364 7.65 -7.79 -7.71
N TYR A 365 8.14 -7.91 -6.48
CA TYR A 365 9.25 -7.08 -5.98
C TYR A 365 10.56 -7.37 -6.69
N GLY A 366 10.82 -8.63 -7.06
CA GLY A 366 11.97 -9.00 -7.90
C GLY A 366 11.94 -8.36 -9.29
N LYS A 367 10.75 -8.20 -9.89
CA LYS A 367 10.59 -7.46 -11.14
C LYS A 367 10.82 -5.97 -10.95
N MET A 368 10.22 -5.36 -9.94
CA MET A 368 10.41 -3.93 -9.61
C MET A 368 11.88 -3.62 -9.34
N GLY A 369 12.58 -4.46 -8.58
CA GLY A 369 14.01 -4.31 -8.30
C GLY A 369 14.89 -4.38 -9.56
N ARG A 370 14.61 -5.31 -10.48
CA ARG A 370 15.31 -5.37 -11.77
C ARG A 370 15.05 -4.12 -12.62
N GLU A 371 13.82 -3.63 -12.68
CA GLU A 371 13.48 -2.40 -13.39
C GLU A 371 14.22 -1.19 -12.79
N ALA A 372 14.31 -1.12 -11.46
CA ALA A 372 15.05 -0.08 -10.75
C ALA A 372 16.54 -0.09 -11.08
N LEU A 373 17.18 -1.25 -11.03
CA LEU A 373 18.59 -1.39 -11.39
C LEU A 373 18.87 -0.98 -12.83
N LEU A 374 18.02 -1.37 -13.77
CA LEU A 374 18.15 -1.00 -15.18
C LEU A 374 17.92 0.51 -15.40
N GLY A 375 16.97 1.09 -14.67
CA GLY A 375 16.70 2.54 -14.70
C GLY A 375 17.90 3.36 -14.21
N MET A 376 18.49 2.95 -13.08
CA MET A 376 19.69 3.59 -12.52
C MET A 376 20.91 3.47 -13.46
N ALA A 377 21.11 2.31 -14.09
CA ALA A 377 22.18 2.12 -15.05
C ALA A 377 22.03 3.05 -16.27
N LYS A 378 20.83 3.18 -16.84
CA LYS A 378 20.55 4.10 -17.94
C LYS A 378 20.82 5.56 -17.57
N ASN A 379 20.37 6.00 -16.38
CA ASN A 379 20.60 7.38 -15.91
C ASN A 379 22.08 7.69 -15.69
N LYS A 380 22.89 6.69 -15.29
CA LYS A 380 24.35 6.86 -15.14
C LYS A 380 25.07 6.98 -16.49
N ILE A 381 24.55 6.32 -17.54
CA ILE A 381 25.10 6.41 -18.90
C ILE A 381 24.74 7.74 -19.55
N LEU A 382 23.52 8.26 -19.34
CA LEU A 382 23.04 9.51 -19.90
C LEU A 382 23.61 10.77 -19.22
N ARG A 383 24.22 10.63 -18.03
CA ARG A 383 24.90 11.73 -17.32
C ARG A 383 26.42 11.77 -17.58
N ARG A 384 26.93 10.90 -18.39
CA ARG A 384 28.30 10.91 -18.93
C ARG A 384 28.29 11.44 -20.38
#